data_70377162534884d7f1e7e9a762d13e82
#
_entry.id   70377162534884d7f1e7e9a762d13e82
#
_cell.length_a   1.000
_cell.length_b   1.000
_cell.length_c   1.000
_cell.angle_alpha   90.00
_cell.angle_beta   90.00
_cell.angle_gamma   90.00
#
_symmetry.space_group_name_H-M   'P 1'
#
loop_
_entity.id
_entity.type
_entity.pdbx_description
1 polymer ?
#
loop_
_entity_poly.entity_id
_entity_poly.type
_entity_poly.pdbx_seq_one_letter_code
_entity_poly.pdbx_strand_id
1 'polypeptide(L)'
;EISELENKTFVTNSDAHSLPKIAREYNKMQVEDISFKEVVKALKNEDGRKILANYGLDPKLGKYHRTYCDNCNKTIETKEPVDACGSNKVTFGVFDRIELIKDKKETKSPANRPPYIYQVPLGFIPGVGGKTIEKLLDTFETEMNILHKLSKDDIEAVVGEKVANSIE
;
A
#
# COMPACT_ATOMS: atom_id res chain seq x y z
N GLU A 1 -19.21 -5.44 -0.73
CA GLU A 1 -19.99 -4.51 0.12
C GLU A 1 -20.45 -3.26 -0.64
N ILE A 2 -19.77 -2.87 -1.72
CA ILE A 2 -20.12 -1.74 -2.58
C ILE A 2 -20.38 -2.29 -3.98
N SER A 3 -21.65 -2.29 -4.43
CA SER A 3 -22.06 -2.91 -5.68
C SER A 3 -21.42 -2.27 -6.92
N GLU A 4 -21.18 -0.97 -6.89
CA GLU A 4 -20.51 -0.24 -7.96
C GLU A 4 -19.10 -0.77 -8.29
N LEU A 5 -18.43 -1.40 -7.32
CA LEU A 5 -17.07 -1.90 -7.46
C LEU A 5 -16.97 -3.33 -8.03
N GLU A 6 -18.09 -4.04 -8.20
CA GLU A 6 -18.08 -5.46 -8.58
C GLU A 6 -17.36 -5.77 -9.90
N ASN A 7 -17.46 -4.84 -10.86
CA ASN A 7 -16.87 -4.99 -12.18
C ASN A 7 -15.65 -4.06 -12.41
N LYS A 8 -15.09 -3.51 -11.33
CA LYS A 8 -13.92 -2.64 -11.44
C LYS A 8 -12.63 -3.41 -11.25
N THR A 9 -11.64 -3.10 -12.05
CA THR A 9 -10.27 -3.60 -11.86
C THR A 9 -9.60 -2.82 -10.75
N PHE A 10 -9.07 -3.53 -9.76
CA PHE A 10 -8.38 -2.92 -8.63
C PHE A 10 -6.90 -2.75 -8.95
N VAL A 11 -6.42 -1.56 -8.71
CA VAL A 11 -5.00 -1.19 -8.80
C VAL A 11 -4.54 -0.54 -7.51
N THR A 12 -3.24 -0.57 -7.27
CA THR A 12 -2.62 0.12 -6.13
C THR A 12 -1.50 1.03 -6.63
N ASN A 13 -1.34 2.18 -5.99
CA ASN A 13 -0.34 3.17 -6.38
C ASN A 13 0.30 3.78 -5.13
N SER A 14 1.58 4.12 -5.22
CA SER A 14 2.35 4.63 -4.09
C SER A 14 2.01 6.06 -3.67
N ASP A 15 1.40 6.85 -4.54
CA ASP A 15 1.20 8.31 -4.33
C ASP A 15 2.48 8.99 -3.82
N ALA A 16 3.60 8.66 -4.45
CA ALA A 16 4.93 9.00 -3.96
C ALA A 16 5.22 10.51 -4.09
N HIS A 17 5.55 11.15 -2.97
CA HIS A 17 6.00 12.54 -2.89
C HIS A 17 7.51 12.68 -2.71
N SER A 18 8.27 11.59 -2.79
CA SER A 18 9.74 11.55 -2.69
C SER A 18 10.30 10.33 -3.43
N LEU A 19 11.55 10.42 -3.90
CA LEU A 19 12.22 9.34 -4.64
C LEU A 19 12.19 7.99 -3.91
N PRO A 20 12.50 7.89 -2.61
CA PRO A 20 12.49 6.61 -1.89
C PRO A 20 11.13 5.91 -1.87
N LYS A 21 10.04 6.66 -2.06
CA LYS A 21 8.66 6.12 -2.04
C LYS A 21 8.17 5.67 -3.42
N ILE A 22 8.90 5.94 -4.50
CA ILE A 22 8.53 5.52 -5.85
C ILE A 22 8.47 3.99 -5.92
N ALA A 23 7.37 3.49 -6.48
CA ALA A 23 7.11 2.06 -6.67
C ALA A 23 7.12 1.21 -5.37
N ARG A 24 6.94 1.84 -4.20
CA ARG A 24 6.70 1.12 -2.95
C ARG A 24 5.40 0.31 -3.02
N GLU A 25 4.37 0.90 -3.62
CA GLU A 25 3.14 0.23 -4.03
C GLU A 25 3.11 0.16 -5.56
N TYR A 26 2.82 -1.01 -6.12
CA TYR A 26 2.82 -1.24 -7.56
C TYR A 26 1.91 -2.38 -7.98
N ASN A 27 1.73 -2.53 -9.29
CA ASN A 27 0.92 -3.59 -9.88
C ASN A 27 1.76 -4.47 -10.80
N LYS A 28 1.56 -5.78 -10.73
CA LYS A 28 2.08 -6.72 -11.71
C LYS A 28 1.03 -6.92 -12.80
N MET A 29 1.40 -6.66 -14.05
CA MET A 29 0.49 -6.74 -15.20
C MET A 29 0.96 -7.79 -16.20
N GLN A 30 0.02 -8.46 -16.84
CA GLN A 30 0.26 -9.27 -18.02
C GLN A 30 -0.04 -8.42 -19.24
N VAL A 31 1.00 -8.12 -20.03
CA VAL A 31 0.95 -7.32 -21.25
C VAL A 31 1.80 -7.98 -22.34
N GLU A 32 1.56 -7.68 -23.60
CA GLU A 32 2.39 -8.15 -24.71
C GLU A 32 3.57 -7.23 -24.99
N ASP A 33 3.37 -5.92 -24.76
CA ASP A 33 4.37 -4.89 -25.05
C ASP A 33 4.30 -3.79 -23.99
N ILE A 34 5.39 -3.03 -23.85
CA ILE A 34 5.46 -1.88 -22.92
C ILE A 34 4.88 -0.67 -23.65
N SER A 35 3.54 -0.56 -23.62
CA SER A 35 2.82 0.57 -24.22
C SER A 35 1.60 0.97 -23.40
N PHE A 36 1.18 2.22 -23.51
CA PHE A 36 -0.03 2.72 -22.86
C PHE A 36 -1.28 1.94 -23.28
N LYS A 37 -1.36 1.54 -24.56
CA LYS A 37 -2.46 0.74 -25.09
C LYS A 37 -2.59 -0.61 -24.37
N GLU A 38 -1.49 -1.28 -24.11
CA GLU A 38 -1.47 -2.55 -23.39
C GLU A 38 -1.85 -2.39 -21.91
N VAL A 39 -1.43 -1.28 -21.29
CA VAL A 39 -1.89 -0.94 -19.91
C VAL A 39 -3.40 -0.76 -19.88
N VAL A 40 -3.98 -0.05 -20.85
CA VAL A 40 -5.45 0.13 -20.94
C VAL A 40 -6.16 -1.21 -21.11
N LYS A 41 -5.66 -2.11 -21.96
CA LYS A 41 -6.21 -3.46 -22.10
C LYS A 41 -6.13 -4.25 -20.79
N ALA A 42 -5.01 -4.17 -20.08
CA ALA A 42 -4.85 -4.84 -18.78
C ALA A 42 -5.85 -4.33 -17.74
N LEU A 43 -6.10 -3.02 -17.71
CA LEU A 43 -7.11 -2.42 -16.82
C LEU A 43 -8.54 -2.85 -17.17
N LYS A 44 -8.82 -3.14 -18.44
CA LYS A 44 -10.12 -3.60 -18.94
C LYS A 44 -10.28 -5.12 -18.95
N ASN A 45 -9.21 -5.87 -18.68
CA ASN A 45 -9.15 -7.33 -18.84
C ASN A 45 -9.47 -7.79 -20.28
N GLU A 46 -8.94 -7.09 -21.28
CA GLU A 46 -9.15 -7.35 -22.71
C GLU A 46 -7.99 -8.17 -23.30
N ASP A 47 -8.28 -9.01 -24.30
CA ASP A 47 -7.32 -9.78 -25.10
C ASP A 47 -6.29 -10.59 -24.26
N GLY A 48 -6.70 -11.11 -23.09
CA GLY A 48 -5.82 -11.85 -22.18
C GLY A 48 -4.88 -10.98 -21.34
N ARG A 49 -4.90 -9.65 -21.49
CA ARG A 49 -4.19 -8.69 -20.62
C ARG A 49 -4.96 -8.54 -19.32
N LYS A 50 -4.24 -8.45 -18.21
CA LYS A 50 -4.87 -8.31 -16.88
C LYS A 50 -3.88 -7.84 -15.81
N ILE A 51 -4.43 -7.38 -14.70
CA ILE A 51 -3.66 -7.18 -13.48
C ILE A 51 -3.47 -8.55 -12.80
N LEU A 52 -2.24 -8.98 -12.63
CA LEU A 52 -1.90 -10.27 -12.01
C LEU A 52 -1.86 -10.19 -10.48
N ALA A 53 -1.34 -9.10 -9.94
CA ALA A 53 -1.26 -8.86 -8.50
C ALA A 53 -1.07 -7.37 -8.19
N ASN A 54 -1.55 -6.96 -7.02
CA ASN A 54 -1.30 -5.66 -6.42
C ASN A 54 -0.35 -5.84 -5.24
N TYR A 55 0.65 -4.98 -5.14
CA TYR A 55 1.63 -4.99 -4.06
C TYR A 55 1.55 -3.68 -3.30
N GLY A 56 1.53 -3.74 -1.99
CA GLY A 56 1.46 -2.53 -1.18
C GLY A 56 1.41 -2.81 0.32
N LEU A 57 1.29 -1.74 1.09
CA LEU A 57 1.23 -1.80 2.54
C LEU A 57 -0.10 -2.36 3.03
N ASP A 58 -0.11 -2.93 4.23
CA ASP A 58 -1.38 -3.21 4.90
C ASP A 58 -2.12 -1.88 5.14
N PRO A 59 -3.32 -1.69 4.59
CA PRO A 59 -4.11 -0.47 4.79
C PRO A 59 -4.35 -0.12 6.26
N LYS A 60 -4.30 -1.12 7.16
CA LYS A 60 -4.44 -0.92 8.61
C LYS A 60 -3.28 -0.15 9.24
N LEU A 61 -2.12 -0.10 8.56
CA LEU A 61 -0.98 0.71 9.00
C LEU A 61 -1.18 2.21 8.73
N GLY A 62 -2.15 2.57 7.88
CA GLY A 62 -2.46 3.96 7.57
C GLY A 62 -3.09 4.69 8.75
N LYS A 63 -2.54 5.85 9.13
CA LYS A 63 -3.05 6.71 10.20
C LYS A 63 -4.56 6.93 10.10
N TYR A 64 -5.06 7.13 8.90
CA TYR A 64 -6.47 7.40 8.61
C TYR A 64 -7.25 6.18 8.13
N HIS A 65 -6.77 4.98 8.44
CA HIS A 65 -7.56 3.76 8.23
C HIS A 65 -8.89 3.83 9.00
N ARG A 66 -8.83 4.23 10.27
CA ARG A 66 -10.00 4.56 11.11
C ARG A 66 -10.08 6.07 11.32
N THR A 67 -11.22 6.54 11.77
CA THR A 67 -11.41 7.94 12.13
C THR A 67 -10.38 8.36 13.19
N TYR A 68 -9.75 9.49 12.98
CA TYR A 68 -8.61 9.93 13.78
C TYR A 68 -8.76 11.42 14.17
N CYS A 69 -8.50 11.71 15.44
CA CYS A 69 -8.44 13.07 15.96
C CYS A 69 -6.98 13.54 16.03
N ASP A 70 -6.62 14.51 15.21
CA ASP A 70 -5.25 15.07 15.16
C ASP A 70 -4.91 15.87 16.42
N ASN A 71 -5.91 16.37 17.13
CA ASN A 71 -5.70 17.12 18.39
C ASN A 71 -5.37 16.19 19.57
N CYS A 72 -6.09 15.07 19.69
CA CYS A 72 -5.90 14.07 20.76
C CYS A 72 -4.85 13.02 20.40
N ASN A 73 -4.43 12.93 19.13
CA ASN A 73 -3.61 11.85 18.59
C ASN A 73 -4.18 10.44 18.86
N LYS A 74 -5.51 10.28 18.68
CA LYS A 74 -6.21 9.02 18.98
C LYS A 74 -7.12 8.61 17.83
N THR A 75 -7.20 7.30 17.63
CA THR A 75 -8.24 6.68 16.80
C THR A 75 -9.58 6.70 17.52
N ILE A 76 -10.64 7.00 16.77
CA ILE A 76 -12.01 7.06 17.25
C ILE A 76 -12.82 6.01 16.52
N GLU A 77 -13.46 5.13 17.25
CA GLU A 77 -14.43 4.19 16.68
C GLU A 77 -15.81 4.87 16.61
N THR A 78 -16.17 5.35 15.43
CA THR A 78 -17.44 6.02 15.19
C THR A 78 -18.01 5.67 13.82
N LYS A 79 -19.34 5.73 13.72
CA LYS A 79 -20.04 5.62 12.42
C LYS A 79 -20.30 6.97 11.77
N GLU A 80 -20.07 8.05 12.49
CA GLU A 80 -20.29 9.42 12.03
C GLU A 80 -19.08 10.28 12.39
N PRO A 81 -18.76 11.29 11.56
CA PRO A 81 -17.76 12.28 11.91
C PRO A 81 -18.18 13.01 13.17
N VAL A 82 -17.53 12.71 14.29
CA VAL A 82 -17.80 13.36 15.56
C VAL A 82 -16.55 14.06 16.07
N ASP A 83 -16.79 15.16 16.76
CA ASP A 83 -15.75 15.86 17.50
C ASP A 83 -15.44 15.09 18.79
N ALA A 84 -14.28 14.44 18.83
CA ALA A 84 -13.88 13.62 19.98
C ALA A 84 -13.45 14.43 21.21
N CYS A 85 -13.12 15.70 21.03
CA CYS A 85 -12.53 16.51 22.11
C CYS A 85 -12.86 18.01 22.02
N GLY A 86 -13.97 18.38 21.39
CA GLY A 86 -14.31 19.79 21.15
C GLY A 86 -13.46 20.42 20.02
N SER A 87 -12.74 19.62 19.25
CA SER A 87 -11.87 20.06 18.17
C SER A 87 -12.41 19.63 16.82
N ASN A 88 -12.45 20.53 15.86
CA ASN A 88 -12.81 20.26 14.46
C ASN A 88 -11.66 19.63 13.64
N LYS A 89 -10.61 19.11 14.31
CA LYS A 89 -9.47 18.42 13.67
C LYS A 89 -9.67 16.89 13.66
N VAL A 90 -10.84 16.45 13.23
CA VAL A 90 -11.16 15.02 13.08
C VAL A 90 -11.17 14.65 11.61
N THR A 91 -10.34 13.67 11.24
CA THR A 91 -10.33 13.08 9.89
C THR A 91 -11.12 11.79 9.90
N PHE A 92 -12.19 11.73 9.11
CA PHE A 92 -13.04 10.54 9.01
C PHE A 92 -12.30 9.43 8.28
N GLY A 93 -12.20 8.26 8.91
CA GLY A 93 -11.40 7.15 8.44
C GLY A 93 -11.95 6.47 7.20
N VAL A 94 -11.04 5.91 6.39
CA VAL A 94 -11.41 5.21 5.14
C VAL A 94 -12.33 4.02 5.41
N PHE A 95 -12.01 3.20 6.41
CA PHE A 95 -12.85 2.05 6.79
C PHE A 95 -14.23 2.49 7.27
N ASP A 96 -14.29 3.52 8.11
CA ASP A 96 -15.55 4.06 8.63
C ASP A 96 -16.39 4.66 7.50
N ARG A 97 -15.75 5.28 6.49
CA ARG A 97 -16.43 5.75 5.29
C ARG A 97 -16.99 4.59 4.46
N ILE A 98 -16.24 3.51 4.28
CA ILE A 98 -16.71 2.31 3.58
C ILE A 98 -17.95 1.73 4.28
N GLU A 99 -17.91 1.62 5.62
CA GLU A 99 -19.05 1.16 6.42
C GLU A 99 -20.31 2.01 6.22
N LEU A 100 -20.12 3.32 6.04
CA LEU A 100 -21.24 4.26 5.83
C LEU A 100 -21.86 4.14 4.42
N ILE A 101 -21.03 3.94 3.40
CA ILE A 101 -21.50 3.95 2.00
C ILE A 101 -21.78 2.56 1.43
N LYS A 102 -21.51 1.48 2.15
CA LYS A 102 -21.81 0.12 1.69
C LYS A 102 -23.31 -0.08 1.47
N ASP A 103 -23.63 -0.72 0.38
CA ASP A 103 -24.99 -1.02 -0.05
C ASP A 103 -25.34 -2.52 0.05
N LYS A 104 -24.36 -3.36 0.41
CA LYS A 104 -24.52 -4.80 0.60
C LYS A 104 -24.09 -5.25 1.99
N LYS A 105 -24.83 -6.19 2.55
CA LYS A 105 -24.50 -6.79 3.86
C LYS A 105 -23.36 -7.80 3.77
N GLU A 106 -23.23 -8.48 2.63
CA GLU A 106 -22.23 -9.52 2.44
C GLU A 106 -20.97 -8.99 1.78
N THR A 107 -19.83 -9.34 2.34
CA THR A 107 -18.53 -9.07 1.73
C THR A 107 -18.23 -10.12 0.69
N LYS A 108 -18.27 -9.74 -0.58
CA LYS A 108 -17.90 -10.61 -1.69
C LYS A 108 -16.80 -9.95 -2.50
N SER A 109 -15.67 -10.63 -2.64
CA SER A 109 -14.63 -10.18 -3.58
C SER A 109 -15.13 -10.29 -5.02
N PRO A 110 -14.92 -9.28 -5.87
CA PRO A 110 -15.14 -9.38 -7.30
C PRO A 110 -14.38 -10.57 -7.90
N ALA A 111 -14.98 -11.26 -8.88
CA ALA A 111 -14.42 -12.47 -9.49
C ALA A 111 -13.02 -12.24 -10.08
N ASN A 112 -12.76 -11.06 -10.61
CA ASN A 112 -11.51 -10.67 -11.26
C ASN A 112 -10.59 -9.83 -10.37
N ARG A 113 -10.85 -9.80 -9.06
CA ARG A 113 -9.98 -9.06 -8.14
C ARG A 113 -8.59 -9.70 -8.09
N PRO A 114 -7.53 -8.97 -8.47
CA PRO A 114 -6.17 -9.48 -8.33
C PRO A 114 -5.83 -9.68 -6.84
N PRO A 115 -4.99 -10.65 -6.51
CA PRO A 115 -4.50 -10.81 -5.14
C PRO A 115 -3.76 -9.54 -4.70
N TYR A 116 -3.93 -9.18 -3.43
CA TYR A 116 -3.17 -8.11 -2.80
C TYR A 116 -2.06 -8.72 -1.94
N ILE A 117 -0.82 -8.40 -2.27
CA ILE A 117 0.36 -8.91 -1.58
C ILE A 117 0.89 -7.81 -0.67
N TYR A 118 0.83 -8.05 0.63
CA TYR A 118 1.31 -7.12 1.63
C TYR A 118 2.83 -7.03 1.60
N GLN A 119 3.33 -5.81 1.74
CA GLN A 119 4.74 -5.50 1.89
C GLN A 119 4.95 -4.77 3.20
N VAL A 120 6.06 -5.05 3.86
CA VAL A 120 6.44 -4.37 5.10
C VAL A 120 7.45 -3.28 4.74
N PRO A 121 7.16 -1.98 4.99
CA PRO A 121 8.14 -0.92 4.78
C PRO A 121 9.35 -1.11 5.69
N LEU A 122 10.52 -0.67 5.23
CA LEU A 122 11.77 -0.77 6.00
C LEU A 122 11.64 -0.25 7.43
N GLY A 123 10.89 0.84 7.62
CA GLY A 123 10.68 1.44 8.95
C GLY A 123 9.86 0.61 9.94
N PHE A 124 9.21 -0.46 9.49
CA PHE A 124 8.45 -1.38 10.35
C PHE A 124 9.22 -2.68 10.65
N ILE A 125 10.39 -2.87 10.03
CA ILE A 125 11.21 -4.05 10.24
C ILE A 125 11.99 -3.91 11.57
N PRO A 126 11.86 -4.84 12.52
CA PRO A 126 12.58 -4.77 13.77
C PRO A 126 14.11 -4.71 13.57
N GLY A 127 14.76 -3.76 14.20
CA GLY A 127 16.20 -3.55 14.08
C GLY A 127 16.64 -2.65 12.92
N VAL A 128 15.72 -2.23 12.06
CA VAL A 128 15.97 -1.28 10.95
C VAL A 128 15.60 0.14 11.40
N GLY A 129 16.55 0.86 11.98
CA GLY A 129 16.35 2.23 12.44
C GLY A 129 16.53 3.29 11.33
N GLY A 130 16.16 4.55 11.63
CA GLY A 130 16.21 5.66 10.66
C GLY A 130 17.57 5.83 9.96
N LYS A 131 18.68 5.74 10.70
CA LYS A 131 20.03 5.83 10.10
C LYS A 131 20.36 4.67 9.17
N THR A 132 19.84 3.47 9.46
CA THR A 132 20.00 2.30 8.62
C THR A 132 19.22 2.47 7.31
N ILE A 133 17.98 2.97 7.41
CA ILE A 133 17.14 3.28 6.25
C ILE A 133 17.79 4.33 5.36
N GLU A 134 18.28 5.42 5.95
CA GLU A 134 19.00 6.48 5.23
C GLU A 134 20.19 5.90 4.45
N LYS A 135 21.05 5.12 5.11
CA LYS A 135 22.20 4.47 4.47
C LYS A 135 21.83 3.51 3.34
N LEU A 136 20.75 2.75 3.50
CA LEU A 136 20.23 1.87 2.45
C LEU A 136 19.69 2.66 1.27
N LEU A 137 18.94 3.74 1.52
CA LEU A 137 18.36 4.57 0.47
C LEU A 137 19.42 5.39 -0.27
N ASP A 138 20.46 5.86 0.41
CA ASP A 138 21.60 6.55 -0.22
C ASP A 138 22.36 5.61 -1.19
N THR A 139 22.38 4.31 -0.90
CA THR A 139 23.09 3.32 -1.73
C THR A 139 22.19 2.76 -2.84
N PHE A 140 20.94 2.48 -2.54
CA PHE A 140 20.04 1.72 -3.42
C PHE A 140 18.83 2.51 -3.94
N GLU A 141 18.75 3.79 -3.61
CA GLU A 141 17.81 4.80 -4.09
C GLU A 141 16.35 4.60 -3.65
N THR A 142 15.78 3.40 -3.71
CA THR A 142 14.36 3.16 -3.42
C THR A 142 14.13 1.94 -2.54
N GLU A 143 13.06 1.97 -1.72
CA GLU A 143 12.62 0.80 -0.94
C GLU A 143 12.32 -0.40 -1.85
N MET A 144 11.79 -0.17 -3.05
CA MET A 144 11.50 -1.23 -4.01
C MET A 144 12.77 -1.97 -4.48
N ASN A 145 13.86 -1.25 -4.73
CA ASN A 145 15.13 -1.87 -5.06
C ASN A 145 15.61 -2.77 -3.90
N ILE A 146 15.57 -2.24 -2.68
CA ILE A 146 16.02 -2.95 -1.47
C ILE A 146 15.21 -4.23 -1.22
N LEU A 147 13.88 -4.14 -1.32
CA LEU A 147 12.97 -5.25 -0.98
C LEU A 147 12.81 -6.31 -2.08
N HIS A 148 13.10 -5.99 -3.34
CA HIS A 148 12.72 -6.87 -4.46
C HIS A 148 13.80 -7.15 -5.49
N LYS A 149 14.88 -6.40 -5.52
CA LYS A 149 15.91 -6.52 -6.55
C LYS A 149 17.28 -6.93 -6.02
N LEU A 150 17.52 -6.73 -4.73
CA LEU A 150 18.81 -7.00 -4.14
C LEU A 150 18.87 -8.39 -3.52
N SER A 151 20.05 -8.99 -3.54
CA SER A 151 20.34 -10.15 -2.74
C SER A 151 20.62 -9.75 -1.28
N LYS A 152 20.55 -10.73 -0.39
CA LYS A 152 20.96 -10.53 1.01
C LYS A 152 22.40 -10.00 1.11
N ASP A 153 23.31 -10.53 0.29
CA ASP A 153 24.75 -10.16 0.32
C ASP A 153 24.93 -8.67 -0.04
N ASP A 154 24.14 -8.14 -0.97
CA ASP A 154 24.16 -6.70 -1.32
C ASP A 154 23.75 -5.83 -0.14
N ILE A 155 22.71 -6.24 0.58
CA ILE A 155 22.21 -5.53 1.77
C ILE A 155 23.21 -5.66 2.92
N GLU A 156 23.75 -6.85 3.14
CA GLU A 156 24.74 -7.13 4.19
C GLU A 156 26.01 -6.28 4.03
N ALA A 157 26.48 -6.11 2.81
CA ALA A 157 27.65 -5.27 2.52
C ALA A 157 27.45 -3.81 2.99
N VAL A 158 26.23 -3.34 3.04
CA VAL A 158 25.91 -1.95 3.44
C VAL A 158 25.61 -1.82 4.94
N VAL A 159 24.83 -2.74 5.51
CA VAL A 159 24.27 -2.57 6.88
C VAL A 159 24.64 -3.70 7.85
N GLY A 160 25.37 -4.71 7.36
CA GLY A 160 25.83 -5.86 8.14
C GLY A 160 24.80 -7.00 8.27
N GLU A 161 25.30 -8.19 8.56
CA GLU A 161 24.54 -9.45 8.56
C GLU A 161 23.26 -9.41 9.41
N LYS A 162 23.34 -8.87 10.62
CA LYS A 162 22.19 -8.83 11.54
C LYS A 162 20.98 -8.08 10.94
N VAL A 163 21.23 -6.97 10.28
CA VAL A 163 20.17 -6.16 9.65
C VAL A 163 19.68 -6.78 8.37
N ALA A 164 20.60 -7.32 7.54
CA ALA A 164 20.25 -8.03 6.32
C ALA A 164 19.29 -9.19 6.59
N ASN A 165 19.58 -10.00 7.63
CA ASN A 165 18.72 -11.10 8.09
C ASN A 165 17.31 -10.63 8.56
N SER A 166 17.15 -9.38 8.93
CA SER A 166 15.85 -8.84 9.35
C SER A 166 15.03 -8.32 8.17
N ILE A 167 15.67 -8.04 7.03
CA ILE A 167 15.03 -7.50 5.82
C ILE A 167 14.56 -8.64 4.90
N GLU A 168 15.22 -9.78 4.91
CA GLU A 168 14.85 -10.99 4.16
C GLU A 168 13.55 -11.63 4.71
#